data_e2c84fec43c0070c3fee7d1d4653a262
#
_entry.id   e2c84fec43c0070c3fee7d1d4653a262
#
_cell.length_a   1.000
_cell.length_b   1.000
_cell.length_c   1.000
_cell.angle_alpha   90.00
_cell.angle_beta   90.00
_cell.angle_gamma   90.00
#
_symmetry.space_group_name_H-M   'P 1'
#
loop_
_entity.id
_entity.type
_entity.pdbx_description
1 polymer ?
#
loop_
_entity_poly.entity_id
_entity_poly.type
_entity_poly.pdbx_seq_one_letter_code
_entity_poly.pdbx_strand_id
1 'polypeptide(L)'
;MKIIDILKQDKPAFSFEFFPPKDNDGFDQLFETIDNLKSWDPAFVSVTYGAGGSTRSKTIDLVGRIKKEIGLESMAHLTCVGHSSDEILKVLESIKEQNVDNVLALRGDPPAGEKNFTKPNNGFGYAVELVQFAREHFSFCIGVAGYPEGHPESSNLEEDLFHLKKKVLAGASFIVTQLFFDNKYYFDFVASLRKIGVDVPVIP
;
A
#
# COMPACT_ATOMS: atom_id res chain seq x y z
N MET A 1 -0.97 2.42 15.46
CA MET A 1 -0.19 1.16 15.68
C MET A 1 0.35 0.69 14.34
N LYS A 2 1.54 0.08 14.31
CA LYS A 2 2.09 -0.43 13.05
C LYS A 2 1.48 -1.79 12.69
N ILE A 3 1.10 -1.98 11.42
CA ILE A 3 0.54 -3.25 10.93
C ILE A 3 1.46 -4.42 11.20
N ILE A 4 2.78 -4.23 11.04
CA ILE A 4 3.75 -5.31 11.33
C ILE A 4 3.68 -5.81 12.78
N ASP A 5 3.28 -4.96 13.72
CA ASP A 5 3.16 -5.36 15.13
C ASP A 5 1.83 -6.09 15.39
N ILE A 6 0.79 -5.78 14.61
CA ILE A 6 -0.48 -6.53 14.62
C ILE A 6 -0.25 -7.94 14.05
N LEU A 7 0.46 -8.05 12.93
CA LEU A 7 0.75 -9.33 12.27
C LEU A 7 1.65 -10.29 13.07
N LYS A 8 2.32 -9.81 14.11
CA LYS A 8 3.09 -10.64 15.04
C LYS A 8 2.26 -11.31 16.12
N GLN A 9 0.99 -10.90 16.26
CA GLN A 9 0.09 -11.51 17.24
C GLN A 9 -0.32 -12.91 16.77
N ASP A 10 -0.41 -13.85 17.72
CA ASP A 10 -0.78 -15.25 17.44
C ASP A 10 -2.31 -15.37 17.27
N LYS A 11 -2.87 -14.65 16.32
CA LYS A 11 -4.29 -14.74 15.93
C LYS A 11 -4.45 -14.46 14.44
N PRO A 12 -5.46 -15.05 13.77
CA PRO A 12 -5.80 -14.68 12.41
C PRO A 12 -6.08 -13.18 12.32
N ALA A 13 -5.51 -12.53 11.30
CA ALA A 13 -5.74 -11.12 11.01
C ALA A 13 -6.35 -11.00 9.60
N PHE A 14 -7.38 -10.20 9.45
CA PHE A 14 -7.95 -9.85 8.16
C PHE A 14 -8.13 -8.35 8.06
N SER A 15 -8.22 -7.85 6.85
CA SER A 15 -8.35 -6.42 6.56
C SER A 15 -9.31 -6.19 5.40
N PHE A 16 -9.79 -4.95 5.29
CA PHE A 16 -10.60 -4.51 4.16
C PHE A 16 -9.88 -3.41 3.41
N GLU A 17 -10.09 -3.38 2.10
CA GLU A 17 -9.59 -2.32 1.23
C GLU A 17 -10.76 -1.54 0.63
N PHE A 18 -10.63 -0.20 0.63
CA PHE A 18 -11.66 0.71 0.14
C PHE A 18 -11.11 1.67 -0.89
N PHE A 19 -11.98 2.04 -1.82
CA PHE A 19 -11.72 3.12 -2.78
C PHE A 19 -12.31 4.43 -2.24
N PRO A 20 -11.55 5.55 -2.29
CA PRO A 20 -12.10 6.84 -1.90
C PRO A 20 -13.25 7.22 -2.85
N PRO A 21 -14.39 7.66 -2.32
CA PRO A 21 -15.55 8.07 -3.11
C PRO A 21 -15.25 9.30 -3.97
N LYS A 22 -16.02 9.46 -5.04
CA LYS A 22 -15.90 10.62 -5.94
C LYS A 22 -16.58 11.87 -5.39
N ASP A 23 -17.66 11.72 -4.65
CA ASP A 23 -18.50 12.77 -4.09
C ASP A 23 -18.66 12.67 -2.57
N ASN A 24 -19.31 13.65 -1.97
CA ASN A 24 -19.50 13.71 -0.53
C ASN A 24 -20.53 12.71 -0.02
N ASP A 25 -21.58 12.43 -0.77
CA ASP A 25 -22.60 11.46 -0.37
C ASP A 25 -22.01 10.04 -0.29
N GLY A 26 -21.13 9.70 -1.23
CA GLY A 26 -20.37 8.44 -1.18
C GLY A 26 -19.42 8.36 0.03
N PHE A 27 -18.92 9.50 0.52
CA PHE A 27 -18.07 9.54 1.72
C PHE A 27 -18.85 9.11 2.97
N ASP A 28 -20.06 9.63 3.18
CA ASP A 28 -20.88 9.30 4.33
C ASP A 28 -21.29 7.83 4.30
N GLN A 29 -21.70 7.31 3.13
CA GLN A 29 -22.02 5.89 2.95
C GLN A 29 -20.81 4.97 3.22
N LEU A 30 -19.62 5.33 2.72
CA LEU A 30 -18.42 4.55 2.95
C LEU A 30 -18.05 4.55 4.44
N PHE A 31 -18.16 5.70 5.09
CA PHE A 31 -17.84 5.85 6.51
C PHE A 31 -18.77 4.99 7.38
N GLU A 32 -20.08 5.01 7.10
CA GLU A 32 -21.05 4.14 7.74
C GLU A 32 -20.75 2.65 7.49
N THR A 33 -20.37 2.30 6.26
CA THR A 33 -19.97 0.93 5.91
C THR A 33 -18.77 0.46 6.74
N ILE A 34 -17.73 1.31 6.86
CA ILE A 34 -16.53 0.97 7.63
C ILE A 34 -16.87 0.84 9.13
N ASP A 35 -17.72 1.71 9.67
CA ASP A 35 -18.13 1.64 11.07
C ASP A 35 -18.92 0.35 11.35
N ASN A 36 -19.81 -0.06 10.47
CA ASN A 36 -20.51 -1.35 10.57
C ASN A 36 -19.54 -2.55 10.51
N LEU A 37 -18.52 -2.50 9.68
CA LEU A 37 -17.51 -3.56 9.56
C LEU A 37 -16.60 -3.65 10.78
N LYS A 38 -16.52 -2.62 11.62
CA LYS A 38 -15.76 -2.62 12.88
C LYS A 38 -16.18 -3.76 13.81
N SER A 39 -17.46 -4.17 13.79
CA SER A 39 -17.97 -5.28 14.59
C SER A 39 -17.29 -6.63 14.29
N TRP A 40 -16.63 -6.75 13.14
CA TRP A 40 -15.87 -7.94 12.73
C TRP A 40 -14.41 -7.92 13.22
N ASP A 41 -13.99 -6.86 13.94
CA ASP A 41 -12.64 -6.68 14.49
C ASP A 41 -11.52 -6.81 13.42
N PRO A 42 -11.62 -6.07 12.28
CA PRO A 42 -10.54 -6.10 11.30
C PRO A 42 -9.23 -5.57 11.89
N ALA A 43 -8.13 -6.20 11.53
CA ALA A 43 -6.80 -5.82 11.99
C ALA A 43 -6.41 -4.39 11.54
N PHE A 44 -6.81 -4.03 10.34
CA PHE A 44 -6.68 -2.71 9.76
C PHE A 44 -7.59 -2.56 8.54
N VAL A 45 -7.71 -1.34 8.06
CA VAL A 45 -8.32 -1.04 6.75
C VAL A 45 -7.34 -0.27 5.88
N SER A 46 -7.41 -0.45 4.57
CA SER A 46 -6.61 0.31 3.62
C SER A 46 -7.47 1.15 2.70
N VAL A 47 -6.92 2.28 2.25
CA VAL A 47 -7.61 3.16 1.31
C VAL A 47 -6.71 3.38 0.10
N THR A 48 -7.25 3.08 -1.08
CA THR A 48 -6.51 3.19 -2.34
C THR A 48 -6.24 4.66 -2.69
N TYR A 49 -5.20 4.85 -3.51
CA TYR A 49 -4.82 6.16 -4.02
C TYR A 49 -5.32 6.28 -5.45
N GLY A 50 -6.19 7.24 -5.71
CA GLY A 50 -6.80 7.38 -7.04
C GLY A 50 -5.78 7.67 -8.13
N ALA A 51 -6.01 7.12 -9.30
CA ALA A 51 -5.17 7.32 -10.47
C ALA A 51 -4.96 8.80 -10.77
N GLY A 52 -3.71 9.21 -11.00
CA GLY A 52 -3.35 10.60 -11.35
C GLY A 52 -3.45 11.62 -10.21
N GLY A 53 -3.58 11.20 -8.95
CA GLY A 53 -3.53 12.12 -7.80
C GLY A 53 -4.81 12.92 -7.53
N SER A 54 -5.89 12.69 -8.29
CA SER A 54 -7.16 13.43 -8.15
C SER A 54 -7.90 13.20 -6.82
N THR A 55 -7.55 12.13 -6.10
CA THR A 55 -8.17 11.77 -4.81
C THR A 55 -7.19 11.87 -3.64
N ARG A 56 -6.00 12.45 -3.82
CA ARG A 56 -4.94 12.54 -2.80
C ARG A 56 -5.45 13.05 -1.44
N SER A 57 -6.02 14.23 -1.44
CA SER A 57 -6.52 14.85 -0.19
C SER A 57 -7.63 14.01 0.44
N LYS A 58 -8.50 13.43 -0.38
CA LYS A 58 -9.59 12.56 0.08
C LYS A 58 -9.07 11.28 0.72
N THR A 59 -8.04 10.65 0.15
CA THR A 59 -7.42 9.44 0.74
C THR A 59 -6.82 9.76 2.10
N ILE A 60 -6.05 10.86 2.21
CA ILE A 60 -5.41 11.27 3.47
C ILE A 60 -6.46 11.60 4.53
N ASP A 61 -7.48 12.37 4.17
CA ASP A 61 -8.58 12.71 5.06
C ASP A 61 -9.32 11.44 5.55
N LEU A 62 -9.65 10.55 4.62
CA LEU A 62 -10.38 9.33 4.94
C LEU A 62 -9.59 8.41 5.89
N VAL A 63 -8.30 8.14 5.64
CA VAL A 63 -7.51 7.29 6.55
C VAL A 63 -7.34 7.94 7.93
N GLY A 64 -7.21 9.26 8.00
CA GLY A 64 -7.13 10.00 9.24
C GLY A 64 -8.44 9.93 10.05
N ARG A 65 -9.57 10.12 9.38
CA ARG A 65 -10.91 10.02 10.00
C ARG A 65 -11.23 8.61 10.45
N ILE A 66 -10.93 7.58 9.65
CA ILE A 66 -11.10 6.18 10.04
C ILE A 66 -10.37 5.92 11.35
N LYS A 67 -9.12 6.34 11.45
CA LYS A 67 -8.33 6.14 12.67
C LYS A 67 -8.86 6.94 13.85
N LYS A 68 -9.24 8.20 13.66
CA LYS A 68 -9.64 9.11 14.72
C LYS A 68 -11.08 8.90 15.19
N GLU A 69 -12.01 8.71 14.25
CA GLU A 69 -13.45 8.69 14.54
C GLU A 69 -13.98 7.26 14.73
N ILE A 70 -13.53 6.31 13.90
CA ILE A 70 -13.94 4.90 14.00
C ILE A 70 -13.04 4.11 14.98
N GLY A 71 -11.76 4.50 15.08
CA GLY A 71 -10.80 3.84 15.96
C GLY A 71 -10.18 2.56 15.37
N LEU A 72 -10.25 2.38 14.05
CA LEU A 72 -9.57 1.31 13.33
C LEU A 72 -8.18 1.76 12.88
N GLU A 73 -7.20 0.83 12.87
CA GLU A 73 -5.93 1.11 12.20
C GLU A 73 -6.14 1.27 10.71
N SER A 74 -5.44 2.23 10.14
CA SER A 74 -5.57 2.56 8.72
C SER A 74 -4.22 2.56 8.00
N MET A 75 -4.26 2.25 6.71
CA MET A 75 -3.13 2.28 5.80
C MET A 75 -3.47 3.13 4.57
N ALA A 76 -2.66 4.12 4.28
CA ALA A 76 -2.79 4.91 3.06
C ALA A 76 -2.00 4.25 1.92
N HIS A 77 -2.61 4.05 0.75
CA HIS A 77 -1.83 3.79 -0.45
C HIS A 77 -1.15 5.09 -0.90
N LEU A 78 0.04 4.98 -1.45
CA LEU A 78 0.80 6.10 -2.00
C LEU A 78 1.52 5.66 -3.27
N THR A 79 1.38 6.43 -4.34
CA THR A 79 2.00 6.12 -5.63
C THR A 79 3.05 7.15 -6.03
N CYS A 80 4.03 6.72 -6.84
CA CYS A 80 5.03 7.61 -7.44
C CYS A 80 4.45 8.45 -8.59
N VAL A 81 3.41 7.96 -9.26
CA VAL A 81 2.88 8.55 -10.49
C VAL A 81 2.45 10.01 -10.30
N GLY A 82 2.90 10.88 -11.19
CA GLY A 82 2.49 12.28 -11.22
C GLY A 82 3.05 13.16 -10.08
N HIS A 83 4.06 12.68 -9.32
CA HIS A 83 4.59 13.41 -8.16
C HIS A 83 6.10 13.58 -8.22
N SER A 84 6.58 14.79 -7.91
CA SER A 84 7.96 15.04 -7.53
C SER A 84 8.25 14.52 -6.10
N SER A 85 9.52 14.40 -5.74
CA SER A 85 9.95 14.03 -4.39
C SER A 85 9.45 15.01 -3.32
N ASP A 86 9.41 16.31 -3.62
CA ASP A 86 8.92 17.34 -2.69
C ASP A 86 7.40 17.19 -2.45
N GLU A 87 6.65 16.82 -3.49
CA GLU A 87 5.21 16.55 -3.33
C GLU A 87 4.96 15.27 -2.54
N ILE A 88 5.75 14.23 -2.76
CA ILE A 88 5.71 12.99 -1.97
C ILE A 88 6.05 13.27 -0.51
N LEU A 89 7.06 14.10 -0.23
CA LEU A 89 7.41 14.50 1.13
C LEU A 89 6.20 15.13 1.85
N LYS A 90 5.54 16.11 1.23
CA LYS A 90 4.36 16.77 1.78
C LYS A 90 3.18 15.81 2.00
N VAL A 91 3.00 14.83 1.12
CA VAL A 91 1.98 13.80 1.29
C VAL A 91 2.29 12.93 2.50
N LEU A 92 3.54 12.49 2.66
CA LEU A 92 3.96 11.69 3.83
C LEU A 92 3.84 12.49 5.13
N GLU A 93 4.20 13.78 5.12
CA GLU A 93 3.98 14.70 6.26
C GLU A 93 2.48 14.75 6.63
N SER A 94 1.62 14.98 5.64
CA SER A 94 0.16 15.05 5.86
C SER A 94 -0.41 13.74 6.41
N ILE A 95 0.06 12.57 5.91
CA ILE A 95 -0.32 11.25 6.46
C ILE A 95 0.12 11.14 7.92
N LYS A 96 1.33 11.58 8.23
CA LYS A 96 1.87 11.54 9.60
C LYS A 96 1.12 12.46 10.55
N GLU A 97 0.72 13.66 10.12
CA GLU A 97 -0.11 14.60 10.87
C GLU A 97 -1.48 14.02 11.25
N GLN A 98 -2.03 13.12 10.41
CA GLN A 98 -3.24 12.36 10.71
C GLN A 98 -3.00 11.18 11.69
N ASN A 99 -1.80 11.04 12.26
CA ASN A 99 -1.39 9.92 13.12
C ASN A 99 -1.47 8.54 12.44
N VAL A 100 -1.47 8.49 11.12
CA VAL A 100 -1.40 7.23 10.35
C VAL A 100 0.05 6.79 10.27
N ASP A 101 0.31 5.53 10.66
CA ASP A 101 1.66 4.97 10.74
C ASP A 101 1.97 3.98 9.60
N ASN A 102 0.98 3.68 8.75
CA ASN A 102 1.07 2.61 7.76
C ASN A 102 0.83 3.15 6.34
N VAL A 103 1.74 2.81 5.43
CA VAL A 103 1.69 3.24 4.03
C VAL A 103 1.93 2.04 3.12
N LEU A 104 1.14 1.88 2.06
CA LEU A 104 1.43 0.95 0.97
C LEU A 104 2.11 1.72 -0.16
N ALA A 105 3.40 1.48 -0.35
CA ALA A 105 4.21 2.16 -1.36
C ALA A 105 4.11 1.45 -2.72
N LEU A 106 3.58 2.15 -3.70
CA LEU A 106 3.31 1.66 -5.05
C LEU A 106 4.00 2.55 -6.10
N ARG A 107 4.27 2.00 -7.28
CA ARG A 107 4.66 2.83 -8.42
C ARG A 107 3.47 3.65 -8.92
N GLY A 108 2.33 3.01 -9.01
CA GLY A 108 1.13 3.49 -9.67
C GLY A 108 1.09 3.10 -11.15
N ASP A 109 -0.12 3.10 -11.69
CA ASP A 109 -0.36 2.86 -13.10
C ASP A 109 -0.20 4.14 -13.92
N PRO A 110 0.09 4.04 -15.23
CA PRO A 110 0.08 5.19 -16.11
C PRO A 110 -1.25 5.95 -16.02
N PRO A 111 -1.24 7.28 -16.18
CA PRO A 111 -2.47 8.06 -16.25
C PRO A 111 -3.42 7.54 -17.32
N ALA A 112 -4.73 7.74 -17.14
CA ALA A 112 -5.74 7.28 -18.08
C ALA A 112 -5.46 7.82 -19.49
N GLY A 113 -5.33 6.91 -20.46
CA GLY A 113 -5.00 7.22 -21.86
C GLY A 113 -3.52 7.11 -22.20
N GLU A 114 -2.63 6.95 -21.23
CA GLU A 114 -1.21 6.67 -21.47
C GLU A 114 -0.94 5.16 -21.41
N LYS A 115 -0.07 4.67 -22.31
CA LYS A 115 0.28 3.25 -22.35
C LYS A 115 1.45 2.88 -21.44
N ASN A 116 2.32 3.85 -21.17
CA ASN A 116 3.57 3.61 -20.45
C ASN A 116 3.67 4.56 -19.25
N PHE A 117 4.23 4.06 -18.17
CA PHE A 117 4.60 4.89 -17.04
C PHE A 117 5.74 5.84 -17.43
N THR A 118 5.59 7.12 -17.13
CA THR A 118 6.64 8.13 -17.29
C THR A 118 7.07 8.62 -15.93
N LYS A 119 8.38 8.51 -15.64
CA LYS A 119 8.95 9.02 -14.39
C LYS A 119 8.76 10.54 -14.32
N PRO A 120 8.12 11.06 -13.26
CA PRO A 120 7.98 12.51 -13.07
C PRO A 120 9.33 13.21 -12.92
N ASN A 121 9.42 14.47 -13.35
CA ASN A 121 10.59 15.28 -13.10
C ASN A 121 10.84 15.40 -11.59
N ASN A 122 12.08 15.12 -11.15
CA ASN A 122 12.47 15.05 -9.74
C ASN A 122 11.58 14.11 -8.90
N GLY A 123 10.97 13.10 -9.52
CA GLY A 123 10.15 12.10 -8.85
C GLY A 123 10.77 10.70 -8.90
N PHE A 124 9.98 9.69 -8.55
CA PHE A 124 10.41 8.31 -8.50
C PHE A 124 9.87 7.51 -9.69
N GLY A 125 10.72 6.62 -10.23
CA GLY A 125 10.36 5.71 -11.32
C GLY A 125 9.80 4.36 -10.84
N TYR A 126 10.15 3.99 -9.60
CA TYR A 126 9.82 2.68 -9.03
C TYR A 126 9.46 2.78 -7.55
N ALA A 127 8.63 1.86 -7.10
CA ALA A 127 8.21 1.80 -5.69
C ALA A 127 9.39 1.62 -4.72
N VAL A 128 10.50 1.00 -5.13
CA VAL A 128 11.71 0.86 -4.30
C VAL A 128 12.31 2.21 -3.93
N GLU A 129 12.31 3.19 -4.86
CA GLU A 129 12.81 4.54 -4.61
C GLU A 129 11.90 5.26 -3.58
N LEU A 130 10.57 5.07 -3.69
CA LEU A 130 9.60 5.60 -2.72
C LEU A 130 9.79 4.97 -1.33
N VAL A 131 10.04 3.66 -1.25
CA VAL A 131 10.32 2.98 0.03
C VAL A 131 11.56 3.56 0.69
N GLN A 132 12.67 3.71 -0.06
CA GLN A 132 13.92 4.31 0.43
C GLN A 132 13.67 5.72 0.96
N PHE A 133 13.05 6.56 0.15
CA PHE A 133 12.75 7.94 0.51
C PHE A 133 11.88 8.04 1.76
N ALA A 134 10.80 7.24 1.85
CA ALA A 134 9.94 7.24 3.02
C ALA A 134 10.66 6.75 4.29
N ARG A 135 11.60 5.81 4.17
CA ARG A 135 12.42 5.32 5.30
C ARG A 135 13.46 6.31 5.77
N GLU A 136 14.02 7.12 4.87
CA GLU A 136 14.99 8.16 5.21
C GLU A 136 14.36 9.30 6.00
N HIS A 137 13.09 9.63 5.74
CA HIS A 137 12.43 10.79 6.33
C HIS A 137 11.46 10.46 7.46
N PHE A 138 10.93 9.22 7.50
CA PHE A 138 9.88 8.84 8.45
C PHE A 138 10.05 7.42 8.99
N SER A 139 9.36 7.13 10.09
CA SER A 139 9.30 5.81 10.73
C SER A 139 8.05 5.01 10.37
N PHE A 140 7.50 5.16 9.16
CA PHE A 140 6.33 4.41 8.71
C PHE A 140 6.55 2.89 8.71
N CYS A 141 5.49 2.13 8.94
CA CYS A 141 5.38 0.74 8.57
C CYS A 141 4.98 0.68 7.10
N ILE A 142 5.90 0.23 6.24
CA ILE A 142 5.72 0.31 4.79
C ILE A 142 5.40 -1.07 4.24
N GLY A 143 4.22 -1.20 3.61
CA GLY A 143 3.86 -2.32 2.76
C GLY A 143 4.26 -2.07 1.31
N VAL A 144 4.44 -3.14 0.55
CA VAL A 144 4.68 -3.10 -0.90
C VAL A 144 3.87 -4.16 -1.62
N ALA A 145 3.55 -3.92 -2.90
CA ALA A 145 2.84 -4.91 -3.70
C ALA A 145 3.76 -6.05 -4.13
N GLY A 146 3.21 -7.28 -4.12
CA GLY A 146 3.78 -8.49 -4.71
C GLY A 146 2.80 -9.13 -5.70
N TYR A 147 3.31 -9.87 -6.68
CA TYR A 147 2.50 -10.44 -7.76
C TYR A 147 2.69 -11.97 -7.80
N PRO A 148 1.75 -12.75 -7.22
CA PRO A 148 1.85 -14.21 -7.19
C PRO A 148 1.96 -14.85 -8.58
N GLU A 149 1.32 -14.26 -9.59
CA GLU A 149 1.34 -14.70 -10.99
C GLU A 149 2.42 -14.00 -11.84
N GLY A 150 3.25 -13.13 -11.21
CA GLY A 150 4.26 -12.30 -11.88
C GLY A 150 3.72 -10.94 -12.32
N HIS A 151 4.57 -9.92 -12.26
CA HIS A 151 4.22 -8.58 -12.72
C HIS A 151 4.17 -8.55 -14.26
N PRO A 152 3.13 -7.95 -14.89
CA PRO A 152 2.98 -7.93 -16.35
C PRO A 152 4.16 -7.32 -17.12
N GLU A 153 4.91 -6.42 -16.51
CA GLU A 153 6.08 -5.78 -17.12
C GLU A 153 7.40 -6.50 -16.86
N SER A 154 7.42 -7.54 -16.00
CA SER A 154 8.62 -8.34 -15.74
C SER A 154 8.79 -9.39 -16.82
N SER A 155 10.03 -9.63 -17.27
CA SER A 155 10.34 -10.61 -18.30
C SER A 155 10.04 -12.05 -17.84
N ASN A 156 10.14 -12.29 -16.54
CA ASN A 156 9.90 -13.56 -15.89
C ASN A 156 9.71 -13.40 -14.37
N LEU A 157 9.28 -14.47 -13.70
CA LEU A 157 9.01 -14.46 -12.27
C LEU A 157 10.27 -14.21 -11.42
N GLU A 158 11.45 -14.69 -11.86
CA GLU A 158 12.69 -14.52 -11.13
C GLU A 158 13.09 -13.02 -11.04
N GLU A 159 12.93 -12.30 -12.14
CA GLU A 159 13.16 -10.87 -12.20
C GLU A 159 12.18 -10.09 -11.30
N ASP A 160 10.89 -10.47 -11.31
CA ASP A 160 9.89 -9.86 -10.43
C ASP A 160 10.21 -10.07 -8.94
N LEU A 161 10.55 -11.30 -8.56
CA LEU A 161 10.99 -11.63 -7.20
C LEU A 161 12.27 -10.88 -6.79
N PHE A 162 13.20 -10.66 -7.71
CA PHE A 162 14.39 -9.87 -7.46
C PHE A 162 14.06 -8.40 -7.17
N HIS A 163 13.13 -7.81 -7.94
CA HIS A 163 12.65 -6.46 -7.69
C HIS A 163 11.89 -6.36 -6.37
N LEU A 164 11.08 -7.36 -6.03
CA LEU A 164 10.39 -7.41 -4.74
C LEU A 164 11.38 -7.50 -3.56
N LYS A 165 12.41 -8.34 -3.68
CA LYS A 165 13.49 -8.41 -2.68
C LYS A 165 14.16 -7.05 -2.48
N LYS A 166 14.42 -6.29 -3.54
CA LYS A 166 14.98 -4.92 -3.43
C LYS A 166 14.07 -4.01 -2.61
N LYS A 167 12.74 -4.08 -2.78
CA LYS A 167 11.78 -3.29 -1.99
C LYS A 167 11.85 -3.65 -0.49
N VAL A 168 11.99 -4.94 -0.17
CA VAL A 168 12.15 -5.39 1.22
C VAL A 168 13.48 -4.93 1.81
N LEU A 169 14.59 -5.08 1.08
CA LEU A 169 15.90 -4.59 1.51
C LEU A 169 15.94 -3.07 1.69
N ALA A 170 15.16 -2.32 0.93
CA ALA A 170 14.98 -0.88 1.08
C ALA A 170 14.20 -0.48 2.35
N GLY A 171 13.55 -1.44 3.03
CA GLY A 171 12.89 -1.23 4.31
C GLY A 171 11.38 -1.48 4.32
N ALA A 172 10.82 -2.18 3.31
CA ALA A 172 9.44 -2.64 3.40
C ALA A 172 9.28 -3.67 4.52
N SER A 173 8.21 -3.54 5.29
CA SER A 173 7.91 -4.33 6.49
C SER A 173 7.04 -5.55 6.20
N PHE A 174 6.24 -5.52 5.15
CA PHE A 174 5.35 -6.60 4.70
C PHE A 174 5.01 -6.45 3.22
N ILE A 175 4.46 -7.49 2.64
CA ILE A 175 4.02 -7.55 1.25
C ILE A 175 2.50 -7.74 1.24
N VAL A 176 1.78 -7.02 0.37
CA VAL A 176 0.37 -7.28 0.02
C VAL A 176 0.35 -7.82 -1.39
N THR A 177 -0.33 -8.94 -1.63
CA THR A 177 -0.37 -9.51 -2.98
C THR A 177 -1.37 -8.80 -3.87
N GLN A 178 -1.13 -8.83 -5.17
CA GLN A 178 -2.19 -8.63 -6.16
C GLN A 178 -3.23 -9.73 -6.01
N LEU A 179 -4.47 -9.44 -6.44
CA LEU A 179 -5.56 -10.41 -6.45
C LEU A 179 -5.18 -11.65 -7.28
N PHE A 180 -5.48 -12.82 -6.75
CA PHE A 180 -5.34 -14.12 -7.41
C PHE A 180 -6.56 -15.00 -7.08
N PHE A 181 -6.85 -16.00 -7.90
CA PHE A 181 -8.01 -16.87 -7.73
C PHE A 181 -7.64 -18.34 -7.42
N ASP A 182 -6.39 -18.73 -7.70
CA ASP A 182 -5.86 -20.04 -7.34
C ASP A 182 -4.83 -19.89 -6.20
N ASN A 183 -5.13 -20.48 -5.05
CA ASN A 183 -4.26 -20.43 -3.87
C ASN A 183 -2.88 -21.03 -4.11
N LYS A 184 -2.73 -21.89 -5.15
CA LYS A 184 -1.43 -22.44 -5.53
C LYS A 184 -0.43 -21.34 -5.84
N TYR A 185 -0.82 -20.29 -6.56
CA TYR A 185 0.05 -19.16 -6.87
C TYR A 185 0.58 -18.48 -5.62
N TYR A 186 -0.28 -18.30 -4.60
CA TYR A 186 0.15 -17.72 -3.33
C TYR A 186 1.18 -18.58 -2.60
N PHE A 187 0.94 -19.89 -2.48
CA PHE A 187 1.86 -20.79 -1.79
C PHE A 187 3.20 -20.90 -2.51
N ASP A 188 3.20 -21.02 -3.84
CA ASP A 188 4.40 -21.06 -4.65
C ASP A 188 5.20 -19.74 -4.58
N PHE A 189 4.49 -18.61 -4.58
CA PHE A 189 5.07 -17.28 -4.41
C PHE A 189 5.75 -17.12 -3.06
N VAL A 190 5.07 -17.45 -1.96
CA VAL A 190 5.65 -17.39 -0.61
C VAL A 190 6.86 -18.31 -0.50
N ALA A 191 6.77 -19.55 -1.00
CA ALA A 191 7.89 -20.48 -1.00
C ALA A 191 9.11 -19.93 -1.78
N SER A 192 8.87 -19.28 -2.92
CA SER A 192 9.91 -18.66 -3.72
C SER A 192 10.56 -17.47 -3.03
N LEU A 193 9.78 -16.65 -2.34
CA LEU A 193 10.30 -15.55 -1.52
C LEU A 193 11.22 -16.06 -0.41
N ARG A 194 10.80 -17.09 0.33
CA ARG A 194 11.62 -17.70 1.39
C ARG A 194 12.95 -18.25 0.87
N LYS A 195 12.96 -18.89 -0.31
CA LYS A 195 14.19 -19.40 -0.96
C LYS A 195 15.21 -18.29 -1.26
N ILE A 196 14.77 -17.08 -1.55
CA ILE A 196 15.66 -15.94 -1.82
C ILE A 196 15.92 -15.07 -0.58
N GLY A 197 15.51 -15.52 0.63
CA GLY A 197 15.76 -14.85 1.91
C GLY A 197 14.86 -13.62 2.14
N VAL A 198 13.62 -13.65 1.68
CA VAL A 198 12.59 -12.65 1.98
C VAL A 198 11.62 -13.25 2.99
N ASP A 199 11.73 -12.83 4.27
CA ASP A 199 11.01 -13.44 5.40
C ASP A 199 9.90 -12.56 5.99
N VAL A 200 9.67 -11.37 5.42
CA VAL A 200 8.59 -10.48 5.86
C VAL A 200 7.20 -11.12 5.63
N PRO A 201 6.18 -10.76 6.43
CA PRO A 201 4.82 -11.24 6.22
C PRO A 201 4.30 -10.95 4.81
N VAL A 202 3.52 -11.88 4.27
CA VAL A 202 2.83 -11.76 2.98
C VAL A 202 1.34 -11.85 3.23
N ILE A 203 0.62 -10.76 2.96
CA ILE A 203 -0.83 -10.64 3.12
C ILE A 203 -1.47 -10.94 1.76
N PRO A 204 -2.30 -11.99 1.63
CA PRO A 204 -3.03 -12.28 0.40
C PRO A 204 -4.18 -11.27 0.18
#